data_1e0872d2272de5297ed5a00fea1d0652
#
_entry.id   1e0872d2272de5297ed5a00fea1d0652
#
_cell.length_a   1.000
_cell.length_b   1.000
_cell.length_c   1.000
_cell.angle_alpha   90.00
_cell.angle_beta   90.00
_cell.angle_gamma   90.00
#
_symmetry.space_group_name_H-M   'P 1'
#
loop_
_entity.id
_entity.type
_entity.pdbx_description
1 polymer ?
#
loop_
_entity_poly.entity_id
_entity_poly.type
_entity_poly.pdbx_seq_one_letter_code
_entity_poly.pdbx_strand_id
1 'polypeptide(L)'
;MLTRVSIVLSAVCALVLVLGDVTAQESIYSNKASYPISMEPFLTAGVALGDIDGDGDLDMIEANGRHWPQANYVYFNADNRRLSARYQLEPMERTSYRVRLADLDGDGDLDIIQASDKMRNQIHLNDGKGKFGPALFFGSVASNTRSIAVADINQDGAPDILEVSRGTQNLIFLNDGAGSFPTMAGDEREPLSFGAVEDRTLNVAVADMNGDGLMDLVLANRDGDANEILMGLGGMRFGRPVVFGSGSDDTRGVAVADMNGDGLPDIVTANIGETNAVLLNRGDSRFELAHTFGAEDGQSFAIVATDLDDDQDIDIVIGNSQGHSRVFLNDGQGNLSMNAEIGSGRDRTYAVAVGDLNGDGRPDIVFGNSGSANVAYYQNVK
;
A
#
# COMPACT_ATOMS: atom_id res chain seq x y z
N MET A 1 40.07 -70.80 39.11
CA MET A 1 39.65 -69.40 39.32
C MET A 1 39.90 -68.66 38.04
N LEU A 2 38.89 -68.52 37.18
CA LEU A 2 38.95 -67.87 35.89
C LEU A 2 38.12 -66.59 35.95
N THR A 3 38.77 -65.47 35.96
CA THR A 3 38.16 -64.12 36.00
C THR A 3 37.71 -63.77 34.56
N ARG A 4 36.41 -63.54 34.37
CA ARG A 4 35.84 -63.02 33.15
C ARG A 4 36.01 -61.48 33.07
N VAL A 5 36.69 -61.02 32.06
CA VAL A 5 36.76 -59.60 31.73
C VAL A 5 35.57 -59.28 30.75
N SER A 6 34.65 -58.47 31.21
CA SER A 6 33.55 -57.95 30.35
C SER A 6 34.05 -56.66 29.63
N ILE A 7 34.09 -56.70 28.32
CA ILE A 7 34.37 -55.54 27.47
C ILE A 7 33.01 -54.85 27.22
N VAL A 8 32.91 -53.61 27.70
CA VAL A 8 31.78 -52.71 27.37
C VAL A 8 32.13 -51.96 26.09
N LEU A 9 31.48 -52.26 24.99
CA LEU A 9 31.54 -51.48 23.77
C LEU A 9 30.63 -50.24 23.95
N SER A 10 31.20 -49.07 24.06
CA SER A 10 30.47 -47.81 23.94
C SER A 10 30.31 -47.47 22.45
N ALA A 11 29.06 -47.48 21.98
CA ALA A 11 28.68 -46.95 20.67
C ALA A 11 28.71 -45.45 20.71
N VAL A 12 29.67 -44.84 20.00
CA VAL A 12 29.71 -43.39 19.71
C VAL A 12 28.75 -43.15 18.55
N CYS A 13 27.57 -42.59 18.81
CA CYS A 13 26.69 -42.05 17.80
C CYS A 13 27.31 -40.74 17.27
N ALA A 14 27.90 -40.81 16.06
CA ALA A 14 28.32 -39.60 15.38
C ALA A 14 27.05 -38.90 14.83
N LEU A 15 26.67 -37.79 15.43
CA LEU A 15 25.65 -36.88 14.90
C LEU A 15 26.29 -36.15 13.71
N VAL A 16 25.96 -36.56 12.49
CA VAL A 16 26.32 -35.80 11.28
C VAL A 16 25.34 -34.63 11.20
N LEU A 17 25.76 -33.49 11.65
CA LEU A 17 25.12 -32.20 11.32
C LEU A 17 25.34 -31.97 9.83
N VAL A 18 24.34 -32.21 9.01
CA VAL A 18 24.26 -31.69 7.65
C VAL A 18 23.96 -30.19 7.82
N LEU A 19 25.03 -29.39 7.87
CA LEU A 19 24.93 -27.95 7.61
C LEU A 19 24.61 -27.84 6.12
N GLY A 20 23.32 -27.76 5.76
CA GLY A 20 22.94 -27.27 4.47
C GLY A 20 23.51 -25.85 4.34
N ASP A 21 24.31 -25.59 3.32
CA ASP A 21 24.68 -24.24 2.94
C ASP A 21 23.36 -23.49 2.68
N VAL A 22 22.97 -22.65 3.62
CA VAL A 22 21.96 -21.60 3.37
C VAL A 22 22.65 -20.63 2.43
N THR A 23 22.53 -20.88 1.13
CA THR A 23 22.89 -19.87 0.14
C THR A 23 22.01 -18.67 0.43
N ALA A 24 22.60 -17.56 0.83
CA ALA A 24 21.89 -16.31 0.97
C ALA A 24 21.16 -16.06 -0.37
N GLN A 25 19.82 -15.92 -0.31
CA GLN A 25 19.02 -15.62 -1.50
C GLN A 25 19.56 -14.33 -2.11
N GLU A 26 19.84 -14.35 -3.41
CA GLU A 26 20.40 -13.19 -4.09
C GLU A 26 19.38 -12.06 -4.06
N SER A 27 19.84 -10.84 -3.77
CA SER A 27 18.96 -9.67 -3.72
C SER A 27 18.39 -9.36 -5.10
N ILE A 28 17.09 -9.34 -5.23
CA ILE A 28 16.37 -9.08 -6.49
C ILE A 28 16.30 -7.57 -6.82
N TYR A 29 16.60 -6.69 -5.88
CA TYR A 29 16.72 -5.25 -6.11
C TYR A 29 18.05 -4.71 -5.58
N SER A 30 18.54 -3.63 -6.21
CA SER A 30 19.75 -2.95 -5.75
C SER A 30 19.75 -1.46 -6.10
N ASN A 31 20.50 -0.68 -5.34
CA ASN A 31 20.68 0.75 -5.62
C ASN A 31 21.40 1.03 -6.96
N LYS A 32 22.01 0.01 -7.58
CA LYS A 32 22.70 0.15 -8.88
C LYS A 32 21.71 0.15 -10.05
N ALA A 33 20.58 -0.54 -9.90
CA ALA A 33 19.54 -0.63 -10.91
C ALA A 33 18.42 0.39 -10.62
N SER A 34 18.77 1.65 -10.35
CA SER A 34 17.83 2.71 -10.01
C SER A 34 18.06 3.98 -10.82
N TYR A 35 17.00 4.77 -10.99
CA TYR A 35 17.12 6.11 -11.56
C TYR A 35 16.16 7.10 -10.89
N PRO A 36 16.58 8.37 -10.71
CA PRO A 36 15.67 9.42 -10.24
C PRO A 36 14.66 9.78 -11.32
N ILE A 37 13.37 9.85 -10.94
CA ILE A 37 12.28 10.22 -11.86
C ILE A 37 12.28 11.73 -12.07
N SER A 38 12.49 12.50 -11.00
CA SER A 38 12.69 13.95 -11.07
C SER A 38 13.85 14.38 -10.19
N MET A 39 14.44 15.52 -10.49
CA MET A 39 15.52 16.08 -9.66
C MET A 39 15.02 17.10 -8.64
N GLU A 40 13.74 17.49 -8.73
CA GLU A 40 13.13 18.40 -7.78
C GLU A 40 12.80 17.67 -6.47
N PRO A 41 13.15 18.25 -5.32
CA PRO A 41 12.88 17.64 -4.02
C PRO A 41 11.47 17.96 -3.54
N PHE A 42 10.45 17.49 -4.25
CA PHE A 42 9.06 17.65 -3.82
C PHE A 42 8.79 16.96 -2.49
N LEU A 43 7.75 17.42 -1.80
CA LEU A 43 7.24 16.75 -0.60
C LEU A 43 6.23 15.67 -1.04
N THR A 44 6.70 14.67 -1.79
CA THR A 44 5.84 13.61 -2.31
C THR A 44 5.31 12.75 -1.16
N ALA A 45 4.00 12.54 -1.17
CA ALA A 45 3.28 11.77 -0.15
C ALA A 45 2.49 10.59 -0.74
N GLY A 46 2.24 10.60 -2.04
CA GLY A 46 1.54 9.54 -2.77
C GLY A 46 2.11 9.37 -4.17
N VAL A 47 2.14 8.12 -4.65
CA VAL A 47 2.41 7.75 -6.04
C VAL A 47 1.42 6.67 -6.46
N ALA A 48 1.07 6.64 -7.74
CA ALA A 48 0.32 5.55 -8.35
C ALA A 48 0.85 5.31 -9.77
N LEU A 49 0.79 4.05 -10.22
CA LEU A 49 1.19 3.61 -11.56
C LEU A 49 -0.03 3.08 -12.30
N GLY A 50 -0.10 3.33 -13.59
CA GLY A 50 -1.14 2.83 -14.49
C GLY A 50 -0.88 3.33 -15.91
N ASP A 51 -1.44 2.66 -16.91
CA ASP A 51 -1.46 3.13 -18.28
C ASP A 51 -2.46 4.28 -18.39
N ILE A 52 -1.97 5.51 -18.34
CA ILE A 52 -2.80 6.73 -18.27
C ILE A 52 -3.14 7.24 -19.67
N ASP A 53 -2.27 7.02 -20.66
CA ASP A 53 -2.48 7.52 -22.02
C ASP A 53 -2.87 6.45 -23.05
N GLY A 54 -3.05 5.20 -22.59
CA GLY A 54 -3.58 4.12 -23.41
C GLY A 54 -2.55 3.52 -24.37
N ASP A 55 -1.25 3.75 -24.15
CA ASP A 55 -0.18 3.24 -25.02
C ASP A 55 0.36 1.86 -24.60
N GLY A 56 -0.07 1.34 -23.45
CA GLY A 56 0.29 0.04 -22.90
C GLY A 56 1.48 0.07 -21.94
N ASP A 57 2.11 1.22 -21.72
CA ASP A 57 3.22 1.41 -20.80
C ASP A 57 2.72 1.96 -19.45
N LEU A 58 3.36 1.60 -18.33
CA LEU A 58 2.97 2.15 -17.04
C LEU A 58 3.48 3.57 -16.86
N ASP A 59 2.57 4.51 -16.68
CA ASP A 59 2.80 5.89 -16.29
C ASP A 59 2.77 6.08 -14.78
N MET A 60 3.12 7.27 -14.31
CA MET A 60 3.10 7.61 -12.89
C MET A 60 2.40 8.94 -12.65
N ILE A 61 1.56 8.96 -11.61
CA ILE A 61 1.07 10.20 -10.98
C ILE A 61 1.67 10.36 -9.60
N GLU A 62 2.08 11.58 -9.22
CA GLU A 62 2.57 11.91 -7.88
C GLU A 62 1.67 12.93 -7.18
N ALA A 63 1.44 12.72 -5.88
CA ALA A 63 0.80 13.65 -4.97
C ALA A 63 1.87 14.37 -4.14
N ASN A 64 2.00 15.67 -4.34
CA ASN A 64 3.00 16.51 -3.69
C ASN A 64 2.38 17.48 -2.67
N GLY A 65 3.23 17.99 -1.78
CA GLY A 65 2.91 19.12 -0.95
C GLY A 65 2.58 18.80 0.51
N ARG A 66 2.10 17.60 0.85
CA ARG A 66 1.75 17.24 2.23
C ARG A 66 1.19 18.44 3.04
N HIS A 67 2.03 19.11 3.83
CA HIS A 67 1.67 20.27 4.64
C HIS A 67 1.89 21.62 3.94
N TRP A 68 2.56 21.64 2.80
CA TRP A 68 2.91 22.85 2.03
C TRP A 68 2.48 22.65 0.58
N PRO A 69 1.60 23.53 0.04
CA PRO A 69 1.12 23.35 -1.32
C PRO A 69 2.25 23.21 -2.34
N GLN A 70 2.13 22.24 -3.22
CA GLN A 70 3.03 22.01 -4.36
C GLN A 70 2.22 21.49 -5.56
N ALA A 71 2.80 21.60 -6.75
CA ALA A 71 2.20 21.05 -7.96
C ALA A 71 2.29 19.52 -7.99
N ASN A 72 1.26 18.86 -8.50
CA ASN A 72 1.23 17.45 -8.81
C ASN A 72 1.55 17.21 -10.26
N TYR A 73 2.22 16.11 -10.59
CA TYR A 73 2.66 15.82 -11.95
C TYR A 73 2.31 14.40 -12.36
N VAL A 74 1.88 14.25 -13.60
CA VAL A 74 1.84 12.99 -14.33
C VAL A 74 3.13 12.85 -15.11
N TYR A 75 3.74 11.67 -15.07
CA TYR A 75 4.93 11.33 -15.84
C TYR A 75 4.57 10.21 -16.78
N PHE A 76 4.68 10.49 -18.07
CA PHE A 76 4.45 9.52 -19.11
C PHE A 76 5.70 8.69 -19.38
N ASN A 77 5.52 7.40 -19.48
CA ASN A 77 6.49 6.45 -20.00
C ASN A 77 6.32 6.38 -21.53
N ALA A 78 7.32 6.06 -22.23
CA ALA A 78 7.23 5.83 -23.65
C ALA A 78 8.20 4.72 -24.08
N ASP A 79 7.69 3.75 -24.80
CA ASP A 79 8.45 2.59 -25.25
C ASP A 79 9.07 1.80 -24.08
N ASN A 80 8.40 1.70 -22.93
CA ASN A 80 8.84 0.98 -21.74
C ASN A 80 10.28 1.33 -21.32
N ARG A 81 10.64 2.58 -21.28
CA ARG A 81 12.02 2.99 -21.00
C ARG A 81 12.20 3.77 -19.73
N ARG A 82 11.49 4.87 -19.58
CA ARG A 82 11.61 5.77 -18.42
C ARG A 82 10.44 6.73 -18.35
N LEU A 83 9.99 6.99 -17.17
CA LEU A 83 9.09 8.09 -16.83
C LEU A 83 9.81 9.43 -17.09
N SER A 84 9.64 10.03 -18.26
CA SER A 84 10.45 11.17 -18.72
C SER A 84 9.66 12.39 -19.13
N ALA A 85 8.53 12.23 -19.81
CA ALA A 85 7.67 13.33 -20.17
C ALA A 85 6.76 13.66 -18.98
N ARG A 86 6.75 14.93 -18.54
CA ARG A 86 5.99 15.33 -17.37
C ARG A 86 4.97 16.39 -17.70
N TYR A 87 3.77 16.22 -17.15
CA TYR A 87 2.67 17.14 -17.27
C TYR A 87 2.20 17.59 -15.88
N GLN A 88 2.09 18.90 -15.64
CA GLN A 88 1.50 19.41 -14.41
C GLN A 88 -0.02 19.20 -14.46
N LEU A 89 -0.55 18.42 -13.50
CA LEU A 89 -1.96 18.01 -13.50
C LEU A 89 -2.91 19.21 -13.41
N GLU A 90 -2.57 20.20 -12.59
CA GLU A 90 -3.41 21.37 -12.37
C GLU A 90 -2.57 22.63 -12.13
N PRO A 91 -3.09 23.81 -12.48
CA PRO A 91 -2.34 25.06 -12.30
C PRO A 91 -2.18 25.49 -10.85
N MET A 92 -3.04 24.98 -9.95
CA MET A 92 -3.06 25.35 -8.52
C MET A 92 -2.25 24.35 -7.70
N GLU A 93 -1.32 24.84 -6.91
CA GLU A 93 -0.61 24.04 -5.94
C GLU A 93 -1.53 23.59 -4.79
N ARG A 94 -1.37 22.34 -4.31
CA ARG A 94 -2.22 21.73 -3.29
C ARG A 94 -1.41 21.00 -2.23
N THR A 95 -2.05 20.76 -1.09
CA THR A 95 -1.51 19.90 -0.02
C THR A 95 -1.97 18.46 -0.25
N SER A 96 -1.38 17.78 -1.21
CA SER A 96 -1.82 16.44 -1.62
C SER A 96 -1.15 15.34 -0.78
N TYR A 97 -1.95 14.35 -0.35
CA TYR A 97 -1.47 13.24 0.49
C TYR A 97 -1.51 11.88 -0.20
N ARG A 98 -2.47 11.68 -1.10
CA ARG A 98 -2.63 10.41 -1.80
C ARG A 98 -3.21 10.64 -3.19
N VAL A 99 -2.83 9.80 -4.11
CA VAL A 99 -3.46 9.65 -5.42
C VAL A 99 -3.86 8.20 -5.64
N ARG A 100 -4.90 8.00 -6.44
CA ARG A 100 -5.36 6.70 -6.94
C ARG A 100 -5.74 6.83 -8.40
N LEU A 101 -5.69 5.71 -9.10
CA LEU A 101 -6.15 5.56 -10.47
C LEU A 101 -7.31 4.56 -10.49
N ALA A 102 -8.38 4.88 -11.18
CA ALA A 102 -9.52 3.99 -11.44
C ALA A 102 -10.34 4.56 -12.59
N ASP A 103 -11.02 3.69 -13.34
CA ASP A 103 -12.05 4.06 -14.30
C ASP A 103 -13.34 4.41 -13.51
N LEU A 104 -13.61 5.69 -13.33
CA LEU A 104 -14.73 6.15 -12.48
C LEU A 104 -16.02 6.37 -13.26
N ASP A 105 -15.95 6.64 -14.55
CA ASP A 105 -17.12 6.91 -15.38
C ASP A 105 -17.48 5.79 -16.35
N GLY A 106 -16.73 4.68 -16.31
CA GLY A 106 -17.04 3.45 -17.04
C GLY A 106 -16.65 3.52 -18.52
N ASP A 107 -15.76 4.44 -18.90
CA ASP A 107 -15.31 4.60 -20.29
C ASP A 107 -14.08 3.75 -20.64
N GLY A 108 -13.46 3.11 -19.64
CA GLY A 108 -12.31 2.22 -19.75
C GLY A 108 -10.96 2.90 -19.54
N ASP A 109 -10.94 4.20 -19.30
CA ASP A 109 -9.74 4.98 -19.12
C ASP A 109 -9.46 5.23 -17.63
N LEU A 110 -8.19 5.34 -17.22
CA LEU A 110 -7.86 5.55 -15.81
C LEU A 110 -7.94 7.02 -15.43
N ASP A 111 -8.86 7.35 -14.54
CA ASP A 111 -9.02 8.67 -13.92
C ASP A 111 -8.13 8.84 -12.70
N ILE A 112 -7.84 10.09 -12.34
CA ILE A 112 -7.04 10.43 -11.16
C ILE A 112 -7.95 10.90 -10.03
N ILE A 113 -7.85 10.24 -8.87
CA ILE A 113 -8.45 10.67 -7.60
C ILE A 113 -7.36 11.22 -6.71
N GLN A 114 -7.51 12.44 -6.20
CA GLN A 114 -6.53 13.14 -5.39
C GLN A 114 -7.08 13.50 -4.01
N ALA A 115 -6.42 13.02 -2.95
CA ALA A 115 -6.67 13.38 -1.56
C ALA A 115 -5.93 14.64 -1.17
N SER A 116 -6.61 15.61 -0.57
CA SER A 116 -6.04 16.89 -0.17
C SER A 116 -6.33 17.21 1.31
N ASP A 117 -5.31 17.71 2.03
CA ASP A 117 -5.44 18.15 3.42
C ASP A 117 -6.05 19.56 3.48
N LYS A 118 -7.18 19.72 4.20
CA LYS A 118 -7.88 20.99 4.38
C LYS A 118 -8.27 21.70 3.06
N MET A 119 -8.46 20.91 2.03
CA MET A 119 -9.00 21.32 0.73
C MET A 119 -9.98 20.23 0.28
N ARG A 120 -10.93 20.58 -0.60
CA ARG A 120 -11.75 19.53 -1.21
C ARG A 120 -10.87 18.60 -2.04
N ASN A 121 -11.17 17.31 -1.99
CA ASN A 121 -10.55 16.32 -2.84
C ASN A 121 -10.95 16.55 -4.30
N GLN A 122 -10.21 15.99 -5.23
CA GLN A 122 -10.42 16.18 -6.66
C GLN A 122 -10.49 14.85 -7.40
N ILE A 123 -11.23 14.87 -8.50
CA ILE A 123 -11.23 13.87 -9.54
C ILE A 123 -10.87 14.58 -10.84
N HIS A 124 -10.01 13.97 -11.64
CA HIS A 124 -9.66 14.40 -12.98
C HIS A 124 -10.01 13.26 -13.94
N LEU A 125 -11.12 13.43 -14.68
CA LEU A 125 -11.52 12.47 -15.71
C LEU A 125 -10.57 12.56 -16.89
N ASN A 126 -10.16 11.41 -17.38
CA ASN A 126 -9.22 11.22 -18.48
C ASN A 126 -9.97 11.11 -19.83
N ASP A 127 -9.30 11.33 -20.94
CA ASP A 127 -9.83 11.11 -22.29
C ASP A 127 -9.17 9.90 -22.98
N GLY A 128 -8.51 9.02 -22.20
CA GLY A 128 -7.77 7.85 -22.68
C GLY A 128 -6.45 8.18 -23.43
N LYS A 129 -6.01 9.43 -23.36
CA LYS A 129 -4.75 9.89 -23.97
C LYS A 129 -3.92 10.76 -23.03
N GLY A 130 -4.15 10.58 -21.72
CA GLY A 130 -3.46 11.33 -20.68
C GLY A 130 -3.85 12.82 -20.64
N LYS A 131 -5.01 13.19 -21.20
CA LYS A 131 -5.50 14.57 -21.13
C LYS A 131 -6.72 14.62 -20.21
N PHE A 132 -6.59 15.41 -19.17
CA PHE A 132 -7.60 15.51 -18.14
C PHE A 132 -8.56 16.68 -18.33
N GLY A 133 -9.84 16.45 -18.05
CA GLY A 133 -10.87 17.46 -17.96
C GLY A 133 -10.66 18.44 -16.78
N PRO A 134 -11.54 19.43 -16.62
CA PRO A 134 -11.54 20.27 -15.43
C PRO A 134 -11.73 19.46 -14.17
N ALA A 135 -10.99 19.79 -13.09
CA ALA A 135 -11.11 19.10 -11.83
C ALA A 135 -12.54 19.13 -11.27
N LEU A 136 -13.06 17.98 -10.92
CA LEU A 136 -14.29 17.79 -10.19
C LEU A 136 -13.99 17.71 -8.69
N PHE A 137 -14.80 18.37 -7.84
CA PHE A 137 -14.52 18.49 -6.42
C PHE A 137 -15.53 17.72 -5.58
N PHE A 138 -15.05 16.91 -4.65
CA PHE A 138 -15.87 16.20 -3.66
C PHE A 138 -15.31 16.38 -2.24
N GLY A 139 -16.08 15.93 -1.24
CA GLY A 139 -15.67 16.05 0.15
C GLY A 139 -15.71 17.47 0.70
N SER A 140 -15.09 17.69 1.85
CA SER A 140 -15.14 18.95 2.61
C SER A 140 -13.76 19.61 2.72
N VAL A 141 -13.73 20.94 2.74
CA VAL A 141 -12.52 21.72 3.09
C VAL A 141 -12.12 21.57 4.56
N ALA A 142 -13.00 21.02 5.40
CA ALA A 142 -12.71 20.76 6.81
C ALA A 142 -12.04 19.38 7.04
N SER A 143 -12.01 18.52 6.01
CA SER A 143 -11.41 17.19 6.12
C SER A 143 -9.89 17.27 6.21
N ASN A 144 -9.33 16.49 7.13
CA ASN A 144 -7.89 16.24 7.19
C ASN A 144 -7.57 14.96 6.42
N THR A 145 -7.89 14.90 5.12
CA THR A 145 -7.75 13.70 4.32
C THR A 145 -6.29 13.22 4.29
N ARG A 146 -6.07 11.95 4.63
CA ARG A 146 -4.75 11.31 4.69
C ARG A 146 -4.58 10.19 3.70
N SER A 147 -5.67 9.52 3.35
CA SER A 147 -5.67 8.45 2.37
C SER A 147 -7.00 8.40 1.62
N ILE A 148 -6.95 7.72 0.49
CA ILE A 148 -8.11 7.33 -0.30
C ILE A 148 -7.94 5.87 -0.67
N ALA A 149 -8.99 5.07 -0.53
CA ALA A 149 -9.14 3.78 -1.16
C ALA A 149 -10.23 3.86 -2.22
N VAL A 150 -10.15 2.98 -3.22
CA VAL A 150 -11.14 2.83 -4.28
C VAL A 150 -11.54 1.36 -4.34
N ALA A 151 -12.82 1.09 -4.26
CA ALA A 151 -13.39 -0.26 -4.34
C ALA A 151 -14.88 -0.17 -4.66
N ASP A 152 -15.42 -1.15 -5.35
CA ASP A 152 -16.88 -1.35 -5.49
C ASP A 152 -17.40 -1.93 -4.17
N ILE A 153 -17.70 -1.04 -3.21
CA ILE A 153 -18.03 -1.47 -1.84
C ILE A 153 -19.50 -1.89 -1.69
N ASN A 154 -20.35 -1.40 -2.58
CA ASN A 154 -21.77 -1.74 -2.60
C ASN A 154 -22.10 -2.86 -3.60
N GLN A 155 -21.12 -3.29 -4.42
CA GLN A 155 -21.20 -4.35 -5.41
C GLN A 155 -22.19 -4.03 -6.55
N ASP A 156 -22.25 -2.76 -6.97
CA ASP A 156 -23.09 -2.31 -8.09
C ASP A 156 -22.31 -2.25 -9.43
N GLY A 157 -21.02 -2.53 -9.42
CA GLY A 157 -20.12 -2.54 -10.57
C GLY A 157 -19.39 -1.23 -10.81
N ALA A 158 -19.64 -0.18 -10.01
CA ALA A 158 -18.96 1.09 -10.10
C ALA A 158 -17.95 1.27 -8.94
N PRO A 159 -16.74 1.76 -9.17
CA PRO A 159 -15.78 1.96 -8.10
C PRO A 159 -16.16 3.16 -7.23
N ASP A 160 -16.30 2.93 -5.92
CA ASP A 160 -16.59 3.94 -4.91
C ASP A 160 -15.32 4.51 -4.29
N ILE A 161 -15.41 5.67 -3.64
CA ILE A 161 -14.28 6.33 -2.98
C ILE A 161 -14.46 6.29 -1.46
N LEU A 162 -13.46 5.76 -0.74
CA LEU A 162 -13.36 5.80 0.71
C LEU A 162 -12.35 6.89 1.09
N GLU A 163 -12.82 7.97 1.70
CA GLU A 163 -12.00 9.04 2.25
C GLU A 163 -11.62 8.72 3.69
N VAL A 164 -10.33 8.67 3.96
CA VAL A 164 -9.77 8.47 5.29
C VAL A 164 -9.23 9.79 5.81
N SER A 165 -9.75 10.23 6.95
CA SER A 165 -9.48 11.54 7.53
C SER A 165 -9.03 11.43 8.99
N ARG A 166 -7.89 12.07 9.32
CA ARG A 166 -7.34 12.03 10.67
C ARG A 166 -8.07 12.99 11.60
N GLY A 167 -8.76 12.44 12.60
CA GLY A 167 -9.46 13.21 13.63
C GLY A 167 -10.70 13.96 13.11
N THR A 168 -11.26 13.49 12.00
CA THR A 168 -12.57 13.85 11.47
C THR A 168 -13.21 12.59 10.89
N GLN A 169 -14.52 12.61 10.62
CA GLN A 169 -15.26 11.47 10.13
C GLN A 169 -14.65 10.92 8.82
N ASN A 170 -14.44 9.60 8.75
CA ASN A 170 -14.17 8.90 7.50
C ASN A 170 -15.46 8.74 6.70
N LEU A 171 -15.39 8.87 5.38
CA LEU A 171 -16.56 8.93 4.50
C LEU A 171 -16.43 7.99 3.30
N ILE A 172 -17.57 7.41 2.90
CA ILE A 172 -17.74 6.67 1.65
C ILE A 172 -18.56 7.53 0.70
N PHE A 173 -18.04 7.75 -0.48
CA PHE A 173 -18.70 8.43 -1.58
C PHE A 173 -19.08 7.37 -2.63
N LEU A 174 -20.36 7.03 -2.69
CA LEU A 174 -20.86 6.07 -3.66
C LEU A 174 -20.91 6.69 -5.05
N ASN A 175 -20.32 5.99 -6.02
CA ASN A 175 -20.38 6.34 -7.42
C ASN A 175 -21.80 6.11 -7.99
N ASP A 176 -22.22 6.88 -8.97
CA ASP A 176 -23.47 6.60 -9.72
C ASP A 176 -23.23 5.80 -11.00
N GLY A 177 -21.98 5.34 -11.22
CA GLY A 177 -21.55 4.63 -12.42
C GLY A 177 -21.23 5.54 -13.61
N ALA A 178 -21.26 6.86 -13.43
CA ALA A 178 -20.93 7.85 -14.43
C ALA A 178 -19.95 8.92 -13.91
N GLY A 179 -19.16 8.57 -12.88
CA GLY A 179 -18.17 9.45 -12.27
C GLY A 179 -18.74 10.56 -11.41
N SER A 180 -20.02 10.48 -10.97
CA SER A 180 -20.63 11.45 -10.08
C SER A 180 -20.70 10.92 -8.66
N PHE A 181 -20.31 11.75 -7.73
CA PHE A 181 -20.20 11.40 -6.31
C PHE A 181 -20.96 12.40 -5.42
N PRO A 182 -21.42 11.97 -4.21
CA PRO A 182 -22.01 12.87 -3.22
C PRO A 182 -21.13 14.10 -2.98
N THR A 183 -21.78 15.24 -2.69
CA THR A 183 -21.14 16.55 -2.48
C THR A 183 -20.54 17.22 -3.73
N MET A 184 -20.56 16.58 -4.88
CA MET A 184 -20.27 17.24 -6.14
C MET A 184 -21.33 18.28 -6.51
N ALA A 185 -20.99 19.19 -7.42
CA ALA A 185 -21.95 20.20 -7.87
C ALA A 185 -23.14 19.54 -8.58
N GLY A 186 -24.33 19.73 -8.02
CA GLY A 186 -25.58 19.16 -8.55
C GLY A 186 -25.95 17.79 -7.98
N ASP A 187 -25.12 17.17 -7.17
CA ASP A 187 -25.42 15.92 -6.47
C ASP A 187 -25.92 16.23 -5.04
N GLU A 188 -27.14 15.84 -4.72
CA GLU A 188 -27.78 16.03 -3.42
C GLU A 188 -27.63 14.82 -2.49
N ARG A 189 -26.96 13.73 -2.94
CA ARG A 189 -26.69 12.58 -2.08
C ARG A 189 -25.70 12.94 -1.00
N GLU A 190 -25.84 12.32 0.17
CA GLU A 190 -24.90 12.48 1.28
C GLU A 190 -23.92 11.31 1.33
N PRO A 191 -22.65 11.54 1.64
CA PRO A 191 -21.70 10.45 1.84
C PRO A 191 -22.03 9.65 3.10
N LEU A 192 -21.66 8.39 3.11
CA LEU A 192 -21.86 7.50 4.25
C LEU A 192 -20.64 7.56 5.17
N SER A 193 -20.86 7.46 6.47
CA SER A 193 -19.78 7.47 7.46
C SER A 193 -19.35 6.06 7.86
N PHE A 194 -18.05 5.89 8.18
CA PHE A 194 -17.51 4.66 8.77
C PHE A 194 -16.46 4.97 9.84
N GLY A 195 -16.22 4.04 10.77
CA GLY A 195 -15.35 4.25 11.92
C GLY A 195 -15.88 5.29 12.90
N ALA A 196 -15.14 5.58 13.95
CA ALA A 196 -15.51 6.64 14.88
C ALA A 196 -15.01 8.02 14.40
N VAL A 197 -15.74 9.07 14.78
CA VAL A 197 -15.42 10.46 14.35
C VAL A 197 -14.05 10.92 14.84
N GLU A 198 -13.61 10.40 15.99
CA GLU A 198 -12.38 10.83 16.65
C GLU A 198 -11.17 9.97 16.28
N ASP A 199 -11.37 8.89 15.49
CA ASP A 199 -10.31 7.99 15.11
C ASP A 199 -9.22 8.72 14.33
N ARG A 200 -7.99 8.35 14.61
CA ARG A 200 -6.83 8.87 13.89
C ARG A 200 -6.42 7.90 12.78
N THR A 201 -7.42 7.58 11.96
CA THR A 201 -7.23 6.69 10.82
C THR A 201 -6.30 7.31 9.78
N LEU A 202 -5.36 6.55 9.28
CA LEU A 202 -4.39 6.97 8.28
C LEU A 202 -4.45 6.18 6.98
N ASN A 203 -4.98 4.97 7.03
CA ASN A 203 -5.14 4.11 5.86
C ASN A 203 -6.32 3.17 6.06
N VAL A 204 -6.89 2.71 4.95
CA VAL A 204 -7.92 1.67 4.91
C VAL A 204 -7.61 0.70 3.78
N ALA A 205 -7.77 -0.59 4.05
CA ALA A 205 -7.87 -1.63 3.03
C ALA A 205 -9.30 -2.18 3.00
N VAL A 206 -9.73 -2.62 1.82
CA VAL A 206 -11.08 -3.15 1.57
C VAL A 206 -10.92 -4.58 1.06
N ALA A 207 -11.52 -5.54 1.74
CA ALA A 207 -11.51 -6.95 1.36
C ALA A 207 -12.66 -7.69 2.07
N ASP A 208 -13.06 -8.83 1.55
CA ASP A 208 -13.94 -9.78 2.25
C ASP A 208 -13.09 -10.61 3.23
N MET A 209 -13.00 -10.14 4.49
CA MET A 209 -12.13 -10.73 5.52
C MET A 209 -12.69 -12.01 6.14
N ASN A 210 -13.98 -12.30 5.93
CA ASN A 210 -14.66 -13.42 6.56
C ASN A 210 -15.26 -14.44 5.56
N GLY A 211 -15.17 -14.18 4.26
CA GLY A 211 -15.65 -15.04 3.18
C GLY A 211 -17.17 -15.03 3.02
N ASP A 212 -17.87 -13.99 3.47
CA ASP A 212 -19.33 -13.88 3.37
C ASP A 212 -19.80 -13.20 2.08
N GLY A 213 -18.87 -12.73 1.26
CA GLY A 213 -19.10 -12.05 -0.01
C GLY A 213 -19.37 -10.55 0.14
N LEU A 214 -19.29 -9.98 1.35
CA LEU A 214 -19.44 -8.54 1.59
C LEU A 214 -18.07 -7.92 1.83
N MET A 215 -17.90 -6.66 1.44
CA MET A 215 -16.66 -5.94 1.68
C MET A 215 -16.56 -5.46 3.12
N ASP A 216 -15.43 -5.77 3.75
CA ASP A 216 -15.04 -5.33 5.08
C ASP A 216 -14.00 -4.22 4.97
N LEU A 217 -13.85 -3.42 6.03
CA LEU A 217 -12.88 -2.32 6.10
C LEU A 217 -11.84 -2.60 7.17
N VAL A 218 -10.56 -2.63 6.78
CA VAL A 218 -9.42 -2.80 7.70
C VAL A 218 -8.77 -1.43 7.90
N LEU A 219 -8.91 -0.86 9.11
CA LEU A 219 -8.50 0.50 9.44
C LEU A 219 -7.16 0.51 10.17
N ALA A 220 -6.20 1.25 9.64
CA ALA A 220 -4.92 1.53 10.26
C ALA A 220 -5.02 2.84 11.05
N ASN A 221 -4.98 2.74 12.36
CA ASN A 221 -5.08 3.85 13.31
C ASN A 221 -3.73 4.11 14.01
N ARG A 222 -3.56 5.29 14.57
CA ARG A 222 -2.35 5.67 15.29
C ARG A 222 -2.63 6.58 16.47
N ASP A 223 -1.56 7.05 17.14
CA ASP A 223 -1.60 7.97 18.27
C ASP A 223 -2.39 7.37 19.47
N GLY A 224 -2.30 6.05 19.65
CA GLY A 224 -2.94 5.29 20.72
C GLY A 224 -4.34 4.77 20.42
N ASP A 225 -4.87 4.99 19.22
CA ASP A 225 -6.14 4.40 18.79
C ASP A 225 -5.88 2.97 18.25
N ALA A 226 -6.78 2.03 18.58
CA ALA A 226 -6.65 0.66 18.12
C ALA A 226 -6.88 0.53 16.61
N ASN A 227 -6.15 -0.37 15.95
CA ASN A 227 -6.49 -0.82 14.61
C ASN A 227 -7.77 -1.65 14.64
N GLU A 228 -8.64 -1.50 13.65
CA GLU A 228 -9.98 -2.07 13.66
C GLU A 228 -10.37 -2.67 12.31
N ILE A 229 -11.19 -3.71 12.37
CA ILE A 229 -11.89 -4.23 11.21
C ILE A 229 -13.38 -3.98 11.40
N LEU A 230 -14.00 -3.38 10.42
CA LEU A 230 -15.44 -3.17 10.36
C LEU A 230 -16.03 -4.18 9.36
N MET A 231 -16.65 -5.25 9.89
CA MET A 231 -17.27 -6.29 9.06
C MET A 231 -18.50 -5.76 8.37
N GLY A 232 -18.62 -5.98 7.06
CA GLY A 232 -19.79 -5.65 6.26
C GLY A 232 -21.01 -6.47 6.68
N LEU A 233 -22.17 -5.83 6.77
CA LEU A 233 -23.44 -6.47 7.12
C LEU A 233 -24.46 -6.37 5.98
N GLY A 234 -24.00 -5.94 4.82
CA GLY A 234 -24.85 -5.63 3.67
C GLY A 234 -25.65 -4.34 3.81
N GLY A 235 -26.07 -3.77 2.66
CA GLY A 235 -26.80 -2.51 2.61
C GLY A 235 -26.00 -1.34 3.18
N MET A 236 -24.70 -1.31 2.97
CA MET A 236 -23.75 -0.28 3.42
C MET A 236 -23.77 -0.04 4.94
N ARG A 237 -23.93 -1.11 5.70
CA ARG A 237 -23.84 -1.12 7.16
C ARG A 237 -22.66 -1.96 7.60
N PHE A 238 -22.01 -1.53 8.66
CA PHE A 238 -20.88 -2.22 9.25
C PHE A 238 -21.18 -2.70 10.67
N GLY A 239 -20.53 -3.77 11.06
CA GLY A 239 -20.61 -4.37 12.39
C GLY A 239 -19.87 -3.55 13.46
N ARG A 240 -19.82 -4.09 14.66
CA ARG A 240 -18.96 -3.54 15.71
C ARG A 240 -17.51 -3.75 15.34
N PRO A 241 -16.61 -2.81 15.68
CA PRO A 241 -15.18 -2.96 15.43
C PRO A 241 -14.61 -4.25 16.05
N VAL A 242 -13.79 -4.94 15.27
CA VAL A 242 -12.93 -6.04 15.73
C VAL A 242 -11.52 -5.50 15.82
N VAL A 243 -10.97 -5.38 17.02
CA VAL A 243 -9.62 -4.88 17.24
C VAL A 243 -8.59 -5.93 16.81
N PHE A 244 -7.52 -5.50 16.12
CA PHE A 244 -6.37 -6.32 15.79
C PHE A 244 -5.05 -5.64 16.17
N GLY A 245 -3.96 -6.42 16.20
CA GLY A 245 -2.65 -5.95 16.67
C GLY A 245 -2.61 -5.86 18.21
N SER A 246 -1.79 -4.95 18.74
CA SER A 246 -1.67 -4.74 20.21
C SER A 246 -2.84 -3.94 20.79
N GLY A 247 -3.62 -3.28 19.97
CA GLY A 247 -4.68 -2.35 20.37
C GLY A 247 -4.20 -0.91 20.61
N SER A 248 -2.92 -0.63 20.37
CA SER A 248 -2.34 0.71 20.49
C SER A 248 -1.15 0.93 19.55
N ASP A 249 -1.06 0.15 18.48
CA ASP A 249 0.01 0.26 17.49
C ASP A 249 -0.07 1.61 16.75
N ASP A 250 1.07 2.23 16.47
CA ASP A 250 1.14 3.43 15.64
C ASP A 250 1.19 3.05 14.16
N THR A 251 0.08 2.53 13.62
CA THR A 251 0.02 2.03 12.25
C THR A 251 -0.17 3.15 11.24
N ARG A 252 0.67 3.16 10.21
CA ARG A 252 0.62 4.15 9.13
C ARG A 252 0.09 3.58 7.83
N GLY A 253 0.34 2.31 7.59
CA GLY A 253 -0.10 1.59 6.39
C GLY A 253 -0.57 0.19 6.74
N VAL A 254 -1.54 -0.29 5.97
CA VAL A 254 -2.04 -1.66 6.05
C VAL A 254 -2.15 -2.23 4.64
N ALA A 255 -1.79 -3.49 4.49
CA ALA A 255 -2.04 -4.30 3.31
C ALA A 255 -2.80 -5.55 3.72
N VAL A 256 -3.61 -6.05 2.79
CA VAL A 256 -4.39 -7.28 2.95
C VAL A 256 -4.06 -8.21 1.80
N ALA A 257 -3.61 -9.42 2.12
CA ALA A 257 -3.30 -10.48 1.15
C ALA A 257 -3.30 -11.83 1.85
N ASP A 258 -3.46 -12.92 1.11
CA ASP A 258 -3.24 -14.28 1.61
C ASP A 258 -1.72 -14.51 1.72
N MET A 259 -1.19 -14.39 2.95
CA MET A 259 0.25 -14.48 3.22
C MET A 259 0.72 -15.92 3.43
N ASN A 260 -0.19 -16.86 3.66
CA ASN A 260 0.15 -18.23 4.01
C ASN A 260 -0.45 -19.30 3.08
N GLY A 261 -1.13 -18.88 2.01
CA GLY A 261 -1.70 -19.77 1.00
C GLY A 261 -2.93 -20.56 1.48
N ASP A 262 -3.62 -20.10 2.55
CA ASP A 262 -4.79 -20.80 3.10
C ASP A 262 -6.13 -20.34 2.51
N GLY A 263 -6.10 -19.32 1.65
CA GLY A 263 -7.25 -18.74 0.96
C GLY A 263 -8.00 -17.70 1.76
N LEU A 264 -7.54 -17.34 2.97
CA LEU A 264 -8.10 -16.27 3.78
C LEU A 264 -7.22 -15.01 3.69
N PRO A 265 -7.80 -13.81 3.59
CA PRO A 265 -7.01 -12.59 3.56
C PRO A 265 -6.43 -12.28 4.95
N ASP A 266 -5.10 -12.16 5.01
CA ASP A 266 -4.32 -11.79 6.19
C ASP A 266 -4.06 -10.28 6.23
N ILE A 267 -3.54 -9.77 7.34
CA ILE A 267 -3.22 -8.36 7.52
C ILE A 267 -1.72 -8.18 7.73
N VAL A 268 -1.13 -7.24 6.98
CA VAL A 268 0.25 -6.80 7.19
C VAL A 268 0.25 -5.31 7.53
N THR A 269 0.91 -4.94 8.64
CA THR A 269 0.98 -3.55 9.10
C THR A 269 2.35 -2.93 8.83
N ALA A 270 2.35 -1.63 8.56
CA ALA A 270 3.53 -0.77 8.52
C ALA A 270 3.44 0.24 9.67
N ASN A 271 4.30 0.09 10.68
CA ASN A 271 4.21 0.79 11.96
C ASN A 271 5.31 1.84 12.13
N ILE A 272 5.04 2.84 12.98
CA ILE A 272 5.97 3.93 13.30
C ILE A 272 6.47 3.77 14.73
N GLY A 273 7.80 3.68 14.91
CA GLY A 273 8.44 3.56 16.21
C GLY A 273 8.40 2.15 16.80
N GLU A 274 7.99 1.16 16.01
CA GLU A 274 7.88 -0.23 16.40
C GLU A 274 8.04 -1.16 15.20
N THR A 275 8.10 -2.48 15.42
CA THR A 275 8.15 -3.47 14.34
C THR A 275 6.83 -3.52 13.57
N ASN A 276 6.91 -3.85 12.28
CA ASN A 276 5.76 -4.23 11.47
C ASN A 276 5.27 -5.63 11.88
N ALA A 277 4.04 -5.97 11.55
CA ALA A 277 3.44 -7.25 11.92
C ALA A 277 2.75 -7.94 10.74
N VAL A 278 2.81 -9.27 10.74
CA VAL A 278 1.93 -10.15 9.95
C VAL A 278 0.93 -10.79 10.91
N LEU A 279 -0.35 -10.58 10.65
CA LEU A 279 -1.46 -11.15 11.42
C LEU A 279 -2.25 -12.07 10.53
N LEU A 280 -2.19 -13.39 10.81
CA LEU A 280 -2.89 -14.39 10.03
C LEU A 280 -4.36 -14.47 10.43
N ASN A 281 -5.22 -14.50 9.44
CA ASN A 281 -6.65 -14.75 9.59
C ASN A 281 -6.88 -16.22 9.94
N ARG A 282 -7.57 -16.49 11.04
CA ARG A 282 -7.88 -17.86 11.48
C ARG A 282 -9.34 -18.24 11.27
N GLY A 283 -10.04 -17.42 10.47
CA GLY A 283 -11.49 -17.52 10.35
C GLY A 283 -12.21 -16.99 11.58
N ASP A 284 -13.55 -16.93 11.52
CA ASP A 284 -14.41 -16.44 12.61
C ASP A 284 -13.99 -15.06 13.17
N SER A 285 -13.50 -14.16 12.30
CA SER A 285 -13.01 -12.81 12.64
C SER A 285 -11.88 -12.81 13.68
N ARG A 286 -11.03 -13.83 13.68
CA ARG A 286 -9.85 -13.94 14.56
C ARG A 286 -8.58 -13.73 13.77
N PHE A 287 -7.76 -12.78 14.23
CA PHE A 287 -6.47 -12.42 13.64
C PHE A 287 -5.37 -12.68 14.66
N GLU A 288 -4.42 -13.53 14.31
CA GLU A 288 -3.34 -13.96 15.19
C GLU A 288 -2.00 -13.42 14.71
N LEU A 289 -1.24 -12.79 15.61
CA LEU A 289 0.11 -12.36 15.29
C LEU A 289 0.98 -13.58 14.96
N ALA A 290 1.40 -13.70 13.69
CA ALA A 290 2.31 -14.76 13.26
C ALA A 290 3.74 -14.40 13.63
N HIS A 291 4.21 -13.23 13.18
CA HIS A 291 5.52 -12.71 13.54
C HIS A 291 5.61 -11.20 13.30
N THR A 292 6.68 -10.59 13.78
CA THR A 292 7.03 -9.21 13.51
C THR A 292 8.26 -9.12 12.61
N PHE A 293 8.38 -8.05 11.84
CA PHE A 293 9.50 -7.84 10.93
C PHE A 293 9.89 -6.36 10.85
N GLY A 294 11.04 -6.08 10.27
CA GLY A 294 11.61 -4.73 10.22
C GLY A 294 12.42 -4.39 11.47
N ALA A 295 12.62 -3.10 11.75
CA ALA A 295 13.37 -2.63 12.90
C ALA A 295 12.43 -2.34 14.08
N GLU A 296 12.90 -2.56 15.32
CA GLU A 296 12.14 -2.29 16.55
C GLU A 296 11.77 -0.79 16.72
N ASP A 297 12.56 0.11 16.14
CA ASP A 297 12.30 1.56 16.10
C ASP A 297 11.94 2.02 14.68
N GLY A 298 11.41 1.11 13.86
CA GLY A 298 11.10 1.32 12.44
C GLY A 298 10.22 2.55 12.20
N GLN A 299 10.42 3.20 11.06
CA GLN A 299 9.62 4.35 10.63
C GLN A 299 8.94 4.01 9.31
N SER A 300 8.09 2.97 9.34
CA SER A 300 7.42 2.45 8.16
C SER A 300 6.20 3.29 7.82
N PHE A 301 6.17 3.88 6.62
CA PHE A 301 5.15 4.83 6.19
C PHE A 301 4.29 4.33 5.03
N ALA A 302 4.84 3.45 4.22
CA ALA A 302 4.15 2.87 3.08
C ALA A 302 4.41 1.37 3.01
N ILE A 303 3.43 0.64 2.52
CA ILE A 303 3.48 -0.81 2.33
C ILE A 303 2.80 -1.17 1.01
N VAL A 304 3.40 -2.12 0.31
CA VAL A 304 2.78 -2.83 -0.82
C VAL A 304 3.01 -4.32 -0.61
N ALA A 305 1.96 -5.11 -0.83
CA ALA A 305 1.97 -6.56 -0.82
C ALA A 305 1.73 -7.05 -2.25
N THR A 306 2.66 -7.81 -2.82
CA THR A 306 2.59 -8.36 -4.17
C THR A 306 3.69 -9.43 -4.35
N ASP A 307 3.48 -10.39 -5.25
CA ASP A 307 4.52 -11.32 -5.68
C ASP A 307 5.61 -10.55 -6.44
N LEU A 308 6.84 -10.58 -5.93
CA LEU A 308 7.98 -9.85 -6.49
C LEU A 308 8.96 -10.76 -7.26
N ASP A 309 9.00 -12.05 -6.99
CA ASP A 309 10.00 -12.96 -7.59
C ASP A 309 9.41 -14.11 -8.43
N ASP A 310 8.08 -14.03 -8.67
CA ASP A 310 7.29 -14.93 -9.53
C ASP A 310 7.21 -16.37 -8.96
N ASP A 311 7.16 -16.47 -7.61
CA ASP A 311 6.99 -17.74 -6.91
C ASP A 311 5.55 -17.98 -6.42
N GLN A 312 4.64 -17.03 -6.65
CA GLN A 312 3.23 -16.98 -6.30
C GLN A 312 2.95 -16.70 -4.81
N ASP A 313 3.98 -16.46 -4.02
CA ASP A 313 3.85 -16.02 -2.64
C ASP A 313 3.82 -14.49 -2.59
N ILE A 314 3.04 -13.93 -1.68
CA ILE A 314 2.92 -12.47 -1.59
C ILE A 314 4.04 -11.89 -0.74
N ASP A 315 4.87 -11.08 -1.36
CA ASP A 315 6.00 -10.36 -0.78
C ASP A 315 5.63 -8.97 -0.30
N ILE A 316 6.54 -8.33 0.45
CA ILE A 316 6.30 -7.01 1.05
C ILE A 316 7.39 -6.02 0.68
N VAL A 317 6.97 -4.84 0.22
CA VAL A 317 7.81 -3.65 0.10
C VAL A 317 7.44 -2.64 1.17
N ILE A 318 8.43 -2.19 1.96
CA ILE A 318 8.26 -1.15 2.98
C ILE A 318 9.00 0.11 2.60
N GLY A 319 8.26 1.22 2.52
CA GLY A 319 8.81 2.57 2.40
C GLY A 319 9.04 3.19 3.78
N ASN A 320 10.29 3.50 4.14
CA ASN A 320 10.66 4.06 5.42
C ASN A 320 10.92 5.57 5.32
N SER A 321 10.45 6.33 6.32
CA SER A 321 10.74 7.77 6.41
C SER A 321 12.07 8.07 7.08
N GLN A 322 12.72 7.07 7.61
CA GLN A 322 14.09 7.10 8.16
C GLN A 322 14.77 5.76 7.90
N GLY A 323 16.05 5.79 7.55
CA GLY A 323 16.78 4.59 7.16
C GLY A 323 16.46 4.13 5.74
N HIS A 324 16.92 2.93 5.39
CA HIS A 324 16.66 2.33 4.09
C HIS A 324 15.22 1.79 4.02
N SER A 325 14.60 1.91 2.86
CA SER A 325 13.40 1.14 2.52
C SER A 325 13.78 -0.31 2.28
N ARG A 326 12.83 -1.25 2.44
CA ARG A 326 13.16 -2.67 2.49
C ARG A 326 12.21 -3.51 1.66
N VAL A 327 12.77 -4.58 1.11
CA VAL A 327 12.03 -5.65 0.43
C VAL A 327 12.16 -6.92 1.27
N PHE A 328 11.02 -7.58 1.50
CA PHE A 328 10.94 -8.84 2.23
C PHE A 328 10.27 -9.87 1.32
N LEU A 329 10.91 -11.03 1.18
CA LEU A 329 10.33 -12.16 0.48
C LEU A 329 9.64 -13.10 1.46
N ASN A 330 8.52 -13.63 1.04
CA ASN A 330 7.69 -14.60 1.77
C ASN A 330 8.13 -16.02 1.42
N ASP A 331 7.86 -16.97 2.29
CA ASP A 331 8.09 -18.40 2.07
C ASP A 331 6.80 -19.19 1.80
N GLY A 332 5.70 -18.49 1.50
CA GLY A 332 4.36 -19.05 1.31
C GLY A 332 3.68 -19.54 2.60
N GLN A 333 4.27 -19.25 3.75
CA GLN A 333 3.69 -19.59 5.06
C GLN A 333 3.51 -18.34 5.94
N GLY A 334 3.70 -17.14 5.34
CA GLY A 334 3.65 -15.86 6.02
C GLY A 334 4.94 -15.49 6.73
N ASN A 335 6.06 -16.22 6.56
CA ASN A 335 7.32 -15.84 7.14
C ASN A 335 8.11 -14.97 6.17
N LEU A 336 8.42 -13.75 6.59
CA LEU A 336 9.11 -12.76 5.79
C LEU A 336 10.61 -12.75 6.08
N SER A 337 11.43 -12.85 5.04
CA SER A 337 12.89 -12.70 5.09
C SER A 337 13.32 -11.42 4.36
N MET A 338 14.21 -10.62 4.96
CA MET A 338 14.73 -9.42 4.30
C MET A 338 15.61 -9.81 3.11
N ASN A 339 15.20 -9.39 1.91
CA ASN A 339 15.93 -9.63 0.67
C ASN A 339 16.81 -8.43 0.26
N ALA A 340 16.29 -7.20 0.36
CA ALA A 340 17.00 -6.00 -0.05
C ALA A 340 16.79 -4.81 0.89
N GLU A 341 17.85 -4.02 1.08
CA GLU A 341 17.80 -2.65 1.56
C GLU A 341 18.09 -1.72 0.39
N ILE A 342 17.13 -0.86 0.04
CA ILE A 342 17.19 0.08 -1.08
C ILE A 342 16.88 1.52 -0.64
N GLY A 343 17.31 2.47 -1.45
CA GLY A 343 17.29 3.89 -1.09
C GLY A 343 18.63 4.37 -0.52
N SER A 344 18.76 5.66 -0.29
CA SER A 344 19.99 6.27 0.22
C SER A 344 20.16 6.10 1.73
N GLY A 345 19.14 5.64 2.44
CA GLY A 345 19.06 5.63 3.90
C GLY A 345 18.83 7.02 4.53
N ARG A 346 18.71 8.06 3.68
CA ARG A 346 18.39 9.44 4.07
C ARG A 346 17.10 9.93 3.44
N ASP A 347 16.56 9.16 2.51
CA ASP A 347 15.29 9.45 1.86
C ASP A 347 14.17 9.29 2.87
N ARG A 348 13.14 10.10 2.69
CA ARG A 348 11.92 10.04 3.50
C ARG A 348 10.82 9.48 2.62
N THR A 349 10.77 8.15 2.49
CA THR A 349 9.82 7.47 1.64
C THR A 349 8.45 7.42 2.29
N TYR A 350 7.46 8.05 1.63
CA TYR A 350 6.07 8.13 2.10
C TYR A 350 5.09 7.37 1.23
N ALA A 351 5.50 6.98 0.04
CA ALA A 351 4.70 6.20 -0.88
C ALA A 351 5.54 5.16 -1.60
N VAL A 352 4.91 4.04 -1.91
CA VAL A 352 5.45 2.96 -2.72
C VAL A 352 4.41 2.59 -3.77
N ALA A 353 4.86 2.36 -4.99
CA ALA A 353 4.09 1.70 -6.05
C ALA A 353 4.97 0.64 -6.71
N VAL A 354 4.35 -0.42 -7.20
CA VAL A 354 5.03 -1.55 -7.85
C VAL A 354 4.35 -1.84 -9.17
N GLY A 355 5.14 -2.08 -10.22
CA GLY A 355 4.66 -2.45 -11.55
C GLY A 355 5.83 -2.56 -12.54
N ASP A 356 5.62 -3.24 -13.64
CA ASP A 356 6.62 -3.42 -14.70
C ASP A 356 6.76 -2.11 -15.51
N LEU A 357 7.78 -1.31 -15.20
CA LEU A 357 8.03 -0.01 -15.84
C LEU A 357 8.85 -0.12 -17.12
N ASN A 358 9.51 -1.24 -17.32
CA ASN A 358 10.45 -1.41 -18.43
C ASN A 358 10.00 -2.47 -19.44
N GLY A 359 8.85 -3.11 -19.24
CA GLY A 359 8.25 -4.11 -20.13
C GLY A 359 8.99 -5.45 -20.15
N ASP A 360 9.75 -5.76 -19.09
CA ASP A 360 10.52 -7.02 -19.02
C ASP A 360 9.77 -8.16 -18.30
N GLY A 361 8.54 -7.88 -17.87
CA GLY A 361 7.63 -8.82 -17.22
C GLY A 361 7.90 -8.99 -15.72
N ARG A 362 8.78 -8.18 -15.13
CA ARG A 362 9.10 -8.21 -13.69
C ARG A 362 8.67 -6.93 -13.01
N PRO A 363 8.20 -7.01 -11.76
CA PRO A 363 7.78 -5.81 -11.04
C PRO A 363 8.98 -4.93 -10.66
N ASP A 364 8.88 -3.64 -10.98
CA ASP A 364 9.78 -2.58 -10.55
C ASP A 364 9.15 -1.82 -9.38
N ILE A 365 9.96 -1.12 -8.59
CA ILE A 365 9.51 -0.38 -7.41
C ILE A 365 9.70 1.13 -7.64
N VAL A 366 8.68 1.92 -7.37
CA VAL A 366 8.75 3.38 -7.31
C VAL A 366 8.59 3.86 -5.88
N PHE A 367 9.55 4.66 -5.42
CA PHE A 367 9.46 5.36 -4.14
C PHE A 367 9.12 6.83 -4.32
N GLY A 368 8.03 7.25 -3.68
CA GLY A 368 7.65 8.63 -3.51
C GLY A 368 8.33 9.21 -2.26
N ASN A 369 9.30 10.10 -2.46
CA ASN A 369 10.16 10.64 -1.42
C ASN A 369 9.79 12.08 -1.07
N SER A 370 9.78 12.40 0.22
CA SER A 370 9.48 13.74 0.71
C SER A 370 10.78 14.52 0.97
N GLY A 371 11.06 15.49 0.11
CA GLY A 371 12.25 16.35 0.21
C GLY A 371 13.49 15.80 -0.47
N SER A 372 13.35 14.74 -1.27
CA SER A 372 14.36 14.24 -2.21
C SER A 372 13.67 13.74 -3.49
N ALA A 373 14.46 13.38 -4.50
CA ALA A 373 13.94 12.86 -5.76
C ALA A 373 13.10 11.59 -5.52
N ASN A 374 12.02 11.42 -6.28
CA ASN A 374 11.35 10.14 -6.43
C ASN A 374 12.24 9.21 -7.26
N VAL A 375 12.29 7.93 -6.92
CA VAL A 375 13.24 6.98 -7.51
C VAL A 375 12.54 5.70 -7.93
N ALA A 376 12.83 5.25 -9.15
CA ALA A 376 12.47 3.93 -9.63
C ALA A 376 13.66 2.96 -9.45
N TYR A 377 13.35 1.74 -9.02
CA TYR A 377 14.28 0.63 -8.84
C TYR A 377 13.84 -0.51 -9.74
N TYR A 378 14.64 -0.82 -10.73
CA TYR A 378 14.41 -1.97 -11.59
C TYR A 378 14.81 -3.25 -10.89
N GLN A 379 14.04 -4.30 -11.11
CA GLN A 379 14.41 -5.62 -10.64
C GLN A 379 15.69 -6.08 -11.34
N ASN A 380 16.63 -6.69 -10.60
CA ASN A 380 17.88 -7.19 -11.17
C ASN A 380 17.60 -8.33 -12.15
N VAL A 381 18.27 -8.33 -13.29
CA VAL A 381 18.29 -9.46 -14.21
C VAL A 381 19.04 -10.61 -13.53
N LYS A 382 18.40 -11.77 -13.38
CA LYS A 382 19.04 -13.01 -12.90
C LYS A 382 19.99 -13.58 -13.97
#